data_ece30dd96370dd97f8727f55991236fc
#
_entry.id   ece30dd96370dd97f8727f55991236fc
#
_cell.length_a   1.000
_cell.length_b   1.000
_cell.length_c   1.000
_cell.angle_alpha   90.00
_cell.angle_beta   90.00
_cell.angle_gamma   90.00
#
_symmetry.space_group_name_H-M   'P 1'
#
loop_
_entity.id
_entity.type
_entity.pdbx_description
1 polymer ?
#
loop_
_entity_poly.entity_id
_entity_poly.type
_entity_poly.pdbx_seq_one_letter_code
_entity_poly.pdbx_strand_id
1 'polypeptide(L)'
;MDVGYYNDIGKRRNSNEDSYIAMPAIGLYIVADGVSSEKAGEVASKLATDGIAQMASYVISKNKNITLHQAKELLAICIDRVNEEIITLGKRDIAHRGMATTLLVAYISGDEVLIANVGDSRAYLYHGNKIKQITEDHTYVNELIKRGAISKTEAKTHEKRAYI
;
A
#
# COMPACT_ATOMS: atom_id res chain seq x y z
N MET A 1 -2.11 -6.54 -21.69
CA MET A 1 -1.15 -6.63 -20.56
C MET A 1 -1.46 -7.88 -19.78
N ASP A 2 -0.45 -8.70 -19.52
CA ASP A 2 -0.60 -9.89 -18.69
C ASP A 2 -0.38 -9.53 -17.23
N VAL A 3 -1.20 -10.07 -16.35
CA VAL A 3 -1.15 -9.80 -14.90
C VAL A 3 -1.09 -11.12 -14.16
N GLY A 4 -0.10 -11.26 -13.29
CA GLY A 4 0.01 -12.37 -12.34
C GLY A 4 -0.05 -11.84 -10.92
N TYR A 5 -0.67 -12.60 -10.02
CA TYR A 5 -0.69 -12.31 -8.60
C TYR A 5 -0.58 -13.60 -7.78
N TYR A 6 -0.04 -13.46 -6.60
CA TYR A 6 0.08 -14.57 -5.66
C TYR A 6 0.00 -14.01 -4.24
N ASN A 7 -0.72 -14.71 -3.38
CA ASN A 7 -0.84 -14.40 -1.95
C ASN A 7 -0.85 -15.72 -1.17
N ASP A 8 -0.07 -15.81 -0.10
CA ASP A 8 0.09 -17.03 0.70
C ASP A 8 0.37 -16.67 2.16
N ILE A 9 -0.31 -17.36 3.08
CA ILE A 9 -0.17 -17.15 4.53
C ILE A 9 1.25 -17.47 5.06
N GLY A 10 2.02 -18.26 4.30
CA GLY A 10 3.31 -18.76 4.71
C GLY A 10 3.25 -19.84 5.78
N LYS A 11 4.43 -20.20 6.34
CA LYS A 11 4.58 -21.36 7.25
C LYS A 11 4.47 -21.01 8.73
N ARG A 12 4.37 -19.74 9.09
CA ARG A 12 4.46 -19.27 10.49
C ARG A 12 3.23 -18.50 10.98
N ARG A 13 2.43 -17.96 10.08
CA ARG A 13 1.24 -17.17 10.42
C ARG A 13 0.02 -18.07 10.54
N ASN A 14 -0.94 -17.67 11.38
CA ASN A 14 -2.24 -18.35 11.54
C ASN A 14 -3.34 -17.66 10.72
N SER A 15 -3.11 -16.43 10.27
CA SER A 15 -3.99 -15.64 9.42
C SER A 15 -3.15 -14.91 8.37
N ASN A 16 -3.72 -14.68 7.20
CA ASN A 16 -3.15 -13.82 6.20
C ASN A 16 -3.76 -12.43 6.37
N GLU A 17 -2.93 -11.45 6.68
CA GLU A 17 -3.35 -10.07 6.88
C GLU A 17 -3.10 -9.19 5.64
N ASP A 18 -2.56 -9.80 4.57
CA ASP A 18 -2.38 -9.13 3.28
C ASP A 18 -3.69 -9.09 2.49
N SER A 19 -3.87 -8.03 1.74
CA SER A 19 -4.97 -7.88 0.78
C SER A 19 -4.47 -7.32 -0.54
N TYR A 20 -5.10 -7.71 -1.64
CA TYR A 20 -4.81 -7.16 -2.95
C TYR A 20 -6.05 -7.09 -3.84
N ILE A 21 -6.05 -6.15 -4.76
CA ILE A 21 -7.05 -6.04 -5.83
C ILE A 21 -6.34 -5.74 -7.15
N ALA A 22 -6.73 -6.46 -8.20
CA ALA A 22 -6.28 -6.23 -9.56
C ALA A 22 -7.48 -5.95 -10.47
N MET A 23 -7.50 -4.80 -11.11
CA MET A 23 -8.53 -4.35 -12.04
C MET A 23 -7.90 -4.00 -13.40
N PRO A 24 -7.47 -5.02 -14.20
CA PRO A 24 -6.74 -4.78 -15.45
C PRO A 24 -7.51 -3.96 -16.47
N ALA A 25 -8.85 -4.06 -16.46
CA ALA A 25 -9.72 -3.33 -17.39
C ALA A 25 -9.61 -1.80 -17.26
N ILE A 26 -9.19 -1.32 -16.10
CA ILE A 26 -9.00 0.12 -15.81
C ILE A 26 -7.56 0.46 -15.39
N GLY A 27 -6.63 -0.51 -15.45
CA GLY A 27 -5.23 -0.32 -15.10
C GLY A 27 -4.96 -0.06 -13.62
N LEU A 28 -5.84 -0.46 -12.70
CA LEU A 28 -5.71 -0.21 -11.26
C LEU A 28 -5.30 -1.49 -10.52
N TYR A 29 -4.24 -1.39 -9.71
CA TYR A 29 -3.69 -2.48 -8.91
C TYR A 29 -3.36 -1.98 -7.51
N ILE A 30 -3.73 -2.76 -6.50
CA ILE A 30 -3.62 -2.37 -5.10
C ILE A 30 -3.10 -3.56 -4.30
N VAL A 31 -2.14 -3.33 -3.42
CA VAL A 31 -1.71 -4.29 -2.40
C VAL A 31 -1.60 -3.58 -1.06
N ALA A 32 -1.88 -4.30 0.01
CA ALA A 32 -1.84 -3.81 1.38
C ALA A 32 -1.39 -4.95 2.31
N ASP A 33 -0.42 -4.67 3.18
CA ASP A 33 0.07 -5.57 4.23
C ASP A 33 -0.46 -5.06 5.57
N GLY A 34 -1.41 -5.81 6.15
CA GLY A 34 -2.05 -5.47 7.40
C GLY A 34 -1.17 -5.78 8.59
N VAL A 35 -1.11 -4.85 9.54
CA VAL A 35 -0.35 -5.01 10.77
C VAL A 35 -1.25 -4.77 11.98
N SER A 36 -1.19 -5.70 12.94
CA SER A 36 -1.88 -5.58 14.23
C SER A 36 -1.31 -6.56 15.26
N SER A 37 -1.66 -6.34 16.53
CA SER A 37 -1.38 -7.31 17.60
C SER A 37 -2.40 -8.46 17.67
N GLU A 38 -3.61 -8.32 17.11
CA GLU A 38 -4.75 -9.24 17.31
C GLU A 38 -5.63 -9.43 16.05
N LYS A 39 -5.06 -9.79 14.90
CA LYS A 39 -5.78 -10.09 13.64
C LYS A 39 -6.55 -8.92 13.02
N ALA A 40 -6.49 -7.73 13.58
CA ALA A 40 -7.17 -6.57 13.03
C ALA A 40 -6.47 -6.00 11.78
N GLY A 41 -5.24 -6.47 11.47
CA GLY A 41 -4.50 -6.14 10.25
C GLY A 41 -5.24 -6.59 8.98
N GLU A 42 -5.87 -7.77 9.00
CA GLU A 42 -6.73 -8.25 7.89
C GLU A 42 -7.89 -7.28 7.60
N VAL A 43 -8.50 -6.72 8.64
CA VAL A 43 -9.58 -5.75 8.50
C VAL A 43 -9.04 -4.45 7.90
N ALA A 44 -7.88 -3.97 8.36
CA ALA A 44 -7.27 -2.74 7.87
C ALA A 44 -6.85 -2.85 6.40
N SER A 45 -6.15 -3.93 6.02
CA SER A 45 -5.70 -4.15 4.64
C SER A 45 -6.88 -4.31 3.69
N LYS A 46 -7.93 -5.02 4.12
CA LYS A 46 -9.15 -5.19 3.32
C LYS A 46 -9.93 -3.89 3.16
N LEU A 47 -10.10 -3.09 4.22
CA LEU A 47 -10.71 -1.76 4.12
C LEU A 47 -9.91 -0.86 3.16
N ALA A 48 -8.57 -0.91 3.23
CA ALA A 48 -7.74 -0.13 2.34
C ALA A 48 -7.92 -0.52 0.88
N THR A 49 -7.82 -1.81 0.55
CA THR A 49 -7.94 -2.27 -0.83
C THR A 49 -9.34 -2.08 -1.38
N ASP A 50 -10.40 -2.49 -0.65
CA ASP A 50 -11.79 -2.38 -1.08
C ASP A 50 -12.22 -0.91 -1.22
N GLY A 51 -11.88 -0.06 -0.24
CA GLY A 51 -12.23 1.35 -0.26
C GLY A 51 -11.59 2.12 -1.43
N ILE A 52 -10.28 1.93 -1.66
CA ILE A 52 -9.60 2.53 -2.81
C ILE A 52 -10.20 2.01 -4.11
N ALA A 53 -10.36 0.68 -4.25
CA ALA A 53 -10.91 0.08 -5.45
C ALA A 53 -12.31 0.61 -5.76
N GLN A 54 -13.20 0.70 -4.78
CA GLN A 54 -14.56 1.17 -4.96
C GLN A 54 -14.61 2.65 -5.42
N MET A 55 -13.89 3.53 -4.71
CA MET A 55 -13.91 4.96 -5.02
C MET A 55 -13.19 5.26 -6.34
N ALA A 56 -11.98 4.75 -6.54
CA ALA A 56 -11.18 5.04 -7.72
C ALA A 56 -11.80 4.42 -8.99
N SER A 57 -12.25 3.15 -8.94
CA SER A 57 -12.84 2.51 -10.11
C SER A 57 -14.10 3.21 -10.61
N TYR A 58 -14.93 3.74 -9.68
CA TYR A 58 -16.12 4.49 -10.06
C TYR A 58 -15.78 5.73 -10.91
N VAL A 59 -14.76 6.49 -10.51
CA VAL A 59 -14.34 7.69 -11.23
C VAL A 59 -13.62 7.34 -12.53
N ILE A 60 -12.66 6.41 -12.47
CA ILE A 60 -11.83 6.01 -13.62
C ILE A 60 -12.69 5.38 -14.71
N SER A 61 -13.63 4.50 -14.36
CA SER A 61 -14.50 3.83 -15.34
C SER A 61 -15.43 4.79 -16.07
N LYS A 62 -15.86 5.88 -15.41
CA LYS A 62 -16.70 6.91 -16.01
C LYS A 62 -15.92 7.94 -16.80
N ASN A 63 -14.65 8.17 -16.50
CA ASN A 63 -13.79 9.13 -17.15
C ASN A 63 -12.62 8.44 -17.86
N LYS A 64 -12.86 7.92 -19.06
CA LYS A 64 -11.86 7.22 -19.87
C LYS A 64 -10.63 8.06 -20.25
N ASN A 65 -10.74 9.38 -20.13
CA ASN A 65 -9.67 10.34 -20.46
C ASN A 65 -9.09 11.00 -19.20
N ILE A 66 -9.20 10.35 -18.04
CA ILE A 66 -8.59 10.87 -16.82
C ILE A 66 -7.07 11.01 -16.99
N THR A 67 -6.55 12.21 -16.75
CA THR A 67 -5.10 12.46 -16.81
C THR A 67 -4.41 11.86 -15.59
N LEU A 68 -3.09 11.59 -15.67
CA LEU A 68 -2.33 11.14 -14.50
C LEU A 68 -2.37 12.14 -13.34
N HIS A 69 -2.43 13.43 -13.63
CA HIS A 69 -2.57 14.47 -12.60
C HIS A 69 -3.91 14.32 -11.85
N GLN A 70 -5.02 14.19 -12.58
CA GLN A 70 -6.34 13.93 -11.98
C GLN A 70 -6.41 12.61 -11.23
N ALA A 71 -5.77 11.56 -11.77
CA ALA A 71 -5.67 10.27 -11.10
C ALA A 71 -4.87 10.37 -9.78
N LYS A 72 -3.79 11.16 -9.75
CA LYS A 72 -3.01 11.44 -8.54
C LYS A 72 -3.86 12.13 -7.47
N GLU A 73 -4.61 13.17 -7.84
CA GLU A 73 -5.51 13.87 -6.91
C GLU A 73 -6.62 12.95 -6.39
N LEU A 74 -7.22 12.15 -7.29
CA LEU A 74 -8.22 11.16 -6.93
C LEU A 74 -7.67 10.15 -5.91
N LEU A 75 -6.50 9.55 -6.19
CA LEU A 75 -5.90 8.56 -5.29
C LEU A 75 -5.54 9.16 -3.94
N ALA A 76 -5.04 10.40 -3.90
CA ALA A 76 -4.77 11.09 -2.63
C ALA A 76 -6.05 11.21 -1.79
N ILE A 77 -7.16 11.68 -2.38
CA ILE A 77 -8.46 11.77 -1.69
C ILE A 77 -8.94 10.40 -1.20
N CYS A 78 -8.80 9.35 -2.03
CA CYS A 78 -9.20 8.00 -1.66
C CYS A 78 -8.37 7.48 -0.47
N ILE A 79 -7.06 7.72 -0.48
CA ILE A 79 -6.14 7.30 0.59
C ILE A 79 -6.49 8.00 1.91
N ASP A 80 -6.69 9.32 1.88
CA ASP A 80 -7.06 10.08 3.08
C ASP A 80 -8.37 9.57 3.68
N ARG A 81 -9.40 9.34 2.86
CA ARG A 81 -10.68 8.81 3.31
C ARG A 81 -10.59 7.43 3.95
N VAL A 82 -9.88 6.53 3.31
CA VAL A 82 -9.69 5.17 3.85
C VAL A 82 -8.89 5.22 5.15
N ASN A 83 -7.86 6.06 5.24
CA ASN A 83 -7.11 6.25 6.46
C ASN A 83 -8.00 6.76 7.61
N GLU A 84 -8.87 7.74 7.35
CA GLU A 84 -9.84 8.22 8.35
C GLU A 84 -10.81 7.11 8.79
N GLU A 85 -11.26 6.26 7.88
CA GLU A 85 -12.16 5.14 8.18
C GLU A 85 -11.47 4.11 9.07
N ILE A 86 -10.22 3.70 8.73
CA ILE A 86 -9.41 2.78 9.54
C ILE A 86 -9.20 3.35 10.95
N ILE A 87 -8.79 4.61 11.07
CA ILE A 87 -8.59 5.27 12.37
C ILE A 87 -9.89 5.32 13.17
N THR A 88 -11.01 5.63 12.51
CA THR A 88 -12.32 5.75 13.17
C THR A 88 -12.79 4.40 13.70
N LEU A 89 -12.66 3.35 12.89
CA LEU A 89 -13.04 1.99 13.31
C LEU A 89 -12.16 1.52 14.47
N GLY A 90 -10.84 1.71 14.40
CA GLY A 90 -9.91 1.35 15.46
C GLY A 90 -10.13 2.10 16.78
N LYS A 91 -10.77 3.29 16.75
CA LYS A 91 -11.16 4.04 17.95
C LYS A 91 -12.51 3.58 18.55
N ARG A 92 -13.43 3.11 17.71
CA ARG A 92 -14.79 2.73 18.12
C ARG A 92 -14.88 1.31 18.65
N ASP A 93 -14.06 0.42 18.12
CA ASP A 93 -14.12 -1.01 18.44
C ASP A 93 -12.78 -1.47 19.03
N ILE A 94 -12.83 -1.99 20.26
CA ILE A 94 -11.65 -2.49 20.96
C ILE A 94 -10.97 -3.65 20.22
N ALA A 95 -11.74 -4.48 19.50
CA ALA A 95 -11.24 -5.58 18.70
C ALA A 95 -10.41 -5.11 17.50
N HIS A 96 -10.58 -3.86 17.06
CA HIS A 96 -9.86 -3.26 15.96
C HIS A 96 -8.81 -2.24 16.41
N ARG A 97 -8.57 -2.15 17.71
CA ARG A 97 -7.66 -1.15 18.27
C ARG A 97 -6.23 -1.37 17.80
N GLY A 98 -5.62 -0.29 17.26
CA GLY A 98 -4.25 -0.32 16.76
C GLY A 98 -4.07 -1.05 15.44
N MET A 99 -5.16 -1.35 14.73
CA MET A 99 -5.06 -1.86 13.37
C MET A 99 -4.44 -0.82 12.45
N ALA A 100 -3.57 -1.27 11.57
CA ALA A 100 -2.95 -0.45 10.54
C ALA A 100 -2.65 -1.32 9.31
N THR A 101 -2.29 -0.70 8.21
CA THR A 101 -1.88 -1.39 6.99
C THR A 101 -0.93 -0.53 6.19
N THR A 102 -0.04 -1.16 5.43
CA THR A 102 0.61 -0.50 4.29
C THR A 102 -0.39 -0.32 3.15
N LEU A 103 -0.05 0.48 2.20
CA LEU A 103 -0.80 0.62 0.95
C LEU A 103 0.13 0.92 -0.20
N LEU A 104 0.03 0.15 -1.26
CA LEU A 104 0.69 0.41 -2.52
C LEU A 104 -0.34 0.34 -3.64
N VAL A 105 -0.47 1.42 -4.39
CA VAL A 105 -1.38 1.53 -5.53
C VAL A 105 -0.57 1.80 -6.78
N ALA A 106 -0.83 1.04 -7.85
CA ALA A 106 -0.35 1.32 -9.19
C ALA A 106 -1.54 1.59 -10.12
N TYR A 107 -1.52 2.73 -10.78
CA TYR A 107 -2.47 3.06 -11.83
C TYR A 107 -1.72 3.22 -13.15
N ILE A 108 -2.06 2.39 -14.14
CA ILE A 108 -1.41 2.34 -15.46
C ILE A 108 -2.34 2.96 -16.49
N SER A 109 -1.86 3.96 -17.20
CA SER A 109 -2.57 4.65 -18.28
C SER A 109 -1.65 4.82 -19.49
N GLY A 110 -1.92 4.09 -20.56
CA GLY A 110 -1.02 4.03 -21.72
C GLY A 110 0.37 3.51 -21.33
N ASP A 111 1.40 4.30 -21.61
CA ASP A 111 2.81 3.97 -21.33
C ASP A 111 3.31 4.55 -19.99
N GLU A 112 2.41 5.12 -19.22
CA GLU A 112 2.74 5.77 -17.96
C GLU A 112 2.16 5.01 -16.76
N VAL A 113 2.86 5.07 -15.63
CA VAL A 113 2.41 4.48 -14.36
C VAL A 113 2.49 5.51 -13.25
N LEU A 114 1.40 5.65 -12.51
CA LEU A 114 1.33 6.38 -11.25
C LEU A 114 1.44 5.39 -10.09
N ILE A 115 2.40 5.60 -9.20
CA ILE A 115 2.57 4.81 -7.98
C ILE A 115 2.28 5.70 -6.78
N ALA A 116 1.39 5.23 -5.89
CA ALA A 116 1.18 5.80 -4.56
C ALA A 116 1.59 4.75 -3.53
N ASN A 117 2.37 5.15 -2.51
CA ASN A 117 2.89 4.26 -1.48
C ASN A 117 2.75 4.86 -0.09
N VAL A 118 2.28 4.04 0.85
CA VAL A 118 2.28 4.29 2.30
C VAL A 118 2.81 3.04 2.99
N GLY A 119 3.88 3.17 3.76
CA GLY A 119 4.53 2.05 4.45
C GLY A 119 5.72 1.49 3.69
N ASP A 120 6.03 0.22 3.91
CA ASP A 120 7.22 -0.47 3.40
C ASP A 120 6.92 -1.56 2.34
N SER A 121 5.68 -1.63 1.85
CA SER A 121 5.37 -2.36 0.62
C SER A 121 6.07 -1.72 -0.56
N ARG A 122 6.62 -2.53 -1.47
CA ARG A 122 7.55 -2.03 -2.50
C ARG A 122 7.09 -2.31 -3.92
N ALA A 123 7.26 -1.34 -4.80
CA ALA A 123 7.16 -1.53 -6.25
C ALA A 123 8.55 -1.58 -6.87
N TYR A 124 8.71 -2.48 -7.84
CA TYR A 124 9.95 -2.64 -8.61
C TYR A 124 9.67 -2.56 -10.10
N LEU A 125 10.56 -1.88 -10.82
CA LEU A 125 10.60 -1.92 -12.28
C LEU A 125 11.68 -2.89 -12.73
N TYR A 126 11.30 -3.86 -13.56
CA TYR A 126 12.24 -4.73 -14.26
C TYR A 126 12.29 -4.35 -15.73
N HIS A 127 13.45 -3.95 -16.21
CA HIS A 127 13.67 -3.61 -17.62
C HIS A 127 15.12 -3.86 -18.01
N GLY A 128 15.35 -4.45 -19.20
CA GLY A 128 16.69 -4.70 -19.73
C GLY A 128 17.61 -5.50 -18.78
N ASN A 129 17.10 -6.58 -18.18
CA ASN A 129 17.77 -7.41 -17.18
C ASN A 129 18.22 -6.67 -15.90
N LYS A 130 17.61 -5.52 -15.61
CA LYS A 130 17.86 -4.75 -14.39
C LYS A 130 16.57 -4.62 -13.60
N ILE A 131 16.70 -4.71 -12.28
CA ILE A 131 15.61 -4.43 -11.34
C ILE A 131 15.92 -3.14 -10.59
N LYS A 132 14.93 -2.26 -10.46
CA LYS A 132 15.01 -1.01 -9.71
C LYS A 132 13.80 -0.88 -8.82
N GLN A 133 14.02 -0.64 -7.53
CA GLN A 133 12.96 -0.24 -6.62
C GLN A 133 12.48 1.17 -6.98
N ILE A 134 11.17 1.34 -7.11
CA ILE A 134 10.54 2.61 -7.49
C ILE A 134 10.07 3.37 -6.24
N THR A 135 9.61 2.63 -5.23
CA THR A 135 9.12 3.19 -3.97
C THR A 135 10.24 3.40 -2.96
N GLU A 136 10.00 4.23 -1.99
CA GLU A 136 10.83 4.39 -0.81
C GLU A 136 10.05 3.87 0.41
N ASP A 137 10.70 3.06 1.26
CA ASP A 137 10.06 2.52 2.45
C ASP A 137 9.81 3.63 3.48
N HIS A 138 8.59 3.77 3.96
CA HIS A 138 8.23 4.64 5.06
C HIS A 138 8.39 3.86 6.36
N THR A 139 9.61 3.81 6.88
CA THR A 139 9.94 3.16 8.16
C THR A 139 10.63 4.13 9.10
N TYR A 140 10.53 3.85 10.41
CA TYR A 140 11.18 4.65 11.43
C TYR A 140 12.70 4.79 11.17
N VAL A 141 13.36 3.69 10.78
CA VAL A 141 14.80 3.72 10.52
C VAL A 141 15.16 4.53 9.27
N ASN A 142 14.33 4.52 8.23
CA ASN A 142 14.55 5.35 7.05
C ASN A 142 14.41 6.85 7.37
N GLU A 143 13.48 7.22 8.25
CA GLU A 143 13.40 8.59 8.76
C GLU A 143 14.64 9.02 9.54
N LEU A 144 15.20 8.12 10.37
CA LEU A 144 16.46 8.39 11.07
C LEU A 144 17.64 8.55 10.11
N ILE A 145 17.70 7.73 9.05
CA ILE A 145 18.73 7.85 8.00
C ILE A 145 18.60 9.20 7.27
N LYS A 146 17.39 9.59 6.87
CA LYS A 146 17.13 10.88 6.20
C LYS A 146 17.55 12.08 7.04
N ARG A 147 17.34 12.00 8.35
CA ARG A 147 17.75 13.04 9.31
C ARG A 147 19.25 12.99 9.66
N GLY A 148 19.98 12.01 9.13
CA GLY A 148 21.40 11.82 9.45
C GLY A 148 21.66 11.31 10.87
N ALA A 149 20.63 10.80 11.57
CA ALA A 149 20.74 10.33 12.95
C ALA A 149 21.41 8.95 13.05
N ILE A 150 21.26 8.12 12.02
CA ILE A 150 21.90 6.80 11.90
C ILE A 150 22.38 6.56 10.46
N SER A 151 23.37 5.71 10.30
CA SER A 151 23.83 5.22 9.02
C SER A 151 22.94 4.09 8.49
N LYS A 152 23.02 3.78 7.19
CA LYS A 152 22.35 2.62 6.59
C LYS A 152 22.78 1.28 7.21
N THR A 153 24.00 1.21 7.76
CA THR A 153 24.52 0.02 8.42
C THR A 153 23.85 -0.18 9.79
N GLU A 154 23.77 0.89 10.59
CA GLU A 154 23.13 0.87 11.90
C GLU A 154 21.62 0.57 11.80
N ALA A 155 20.96 1.05 10.76
CA ALA A 155 19.54 0.77 10.52
C ALA A 155 19.21 -0.73 10.41
N LYS A 156 20.13 -1.55 9.88
CA LYS A 156 19.93 -3.01 9.72
C LYS A 156 19.81 -3.76 11.05
N THR A 157 20.43 -3.25 12.11
CA THR A 157 20.46 -3.85 13.44
C THR A 157 19.63 -3.07 14.45
N HIS A 158 19.00 -1.98 14.03
CA HIS A 158 18.19 -1.13 14.90
C HIS A 158 16.97 -1.90 15.46
N GLU A 159 16.67 -1.73 16.74
CA GLU A 159 15.55 -2.42 17.42
C GLU A 159 14.19 -2.15 16.77
N LYS A 160 14.00 -0.92 16.26
CA LYS A 160 12.76 -0.48 15.58
C LYS A 160 12.83 -0.58 14.05
N ARG A 161 13.65 -1.47 13.49
CA ARG A 161 13.80 -1.60 12.03
C ARG A 161 12.54 -2.03 11.29
N ALA A 162 11.61 -2.69 11.98
CA ALA A 162 10.33 -3.16 11.44
C ALA A 162 9.14 -2.23 11.77
N TYR A 163 9.40 -1.04 12.31
CA TYR A 163 8.34 -0.06 12.58
C TYR A 163 8.08 0.77 11.32
N ILE A 164 6.83 0.78 10.86
CA ILE A 164 6.28 1.60 9.77
C ILE A 164 5.50 2.78 10.33
#